data_11065db247202257ffc59ff8670c6fe5
#
_entry.id   11065db247202257ffc59ff8670c6fe5
#
_cell.length_a   1.000
_cell.length_b   1.000
_cell.length_c   1.000
_cell.angle_alpha   90.00
_cell.angle_beta   90.00
_cell.angle_gamma   90.00
#
_symmetry.space_group_name_H-M   'P 1'
#
loop_
_entity.id
_entity.type
_entity.pdbx_description
1 polymer ?
#
loop_
_entity_poly.entity_id
_entity_poly.type
_entity_poly.pdbx_seq_one_letter_code
_entity_poly.pdbx_strand_id
1 'polypeptide(L)'
;MSVSNTASPRDTASGRGTAPDTIRYNREVPGLDNPVFDISDLSIYYGDNKAVRDVEMKVGPRQITAMIGPSGCGKSTVLRTLNRMNDLIPGARIEGKVQYHGEDLYAAEVDPIEVRRRIGMVFQKPNPFPKSIYDNIAYGPRINGMRGNMDDLVEETLTKAALWDEVKDKLKDSAFALSGGQQQRLCIARTIAVNPEVILMDEPCSALDPIATLKIEDLMYELADEFTIVIVTHNMQQAARVSDRTAFFTAGVDDAGARYGSLVEFDETATIFSKPADQRTEDYISGRFG
;
A
#
# COMPACT_ATOMS: atom_id res chain seq x y z
N MET A 1 4.08 -74.09 -8.00
CA MET A 1 4.22 -73.02 -7.02
C MET A 1 4.04 -71.70 -7.76
N SER A 2 2.83 -71.18 -7.71
CA SER A 2 2.41 -69.94 -8.38
C SER A 2 2.70 -68.75 -7.45
N VAL A 3 3.39 -67.78 -7.94
CA VAL A 3 3.53 -66.44 -7.25
C VAL A 3 2.75 -65.45 -8.07
N SER A 4 1.61 -65.01 -7.54
CA SER A 4 0.76 -63.98 -8.08
C SER A 4 1.36 -62.61 -7.72
N ASN A 5 1.59 -61.80 -8.73
CA ASN A 5 2.08 -60.42 -8.60
C ASN A 5 0.84 -59.49 -8.79
N THR A 6 0.37 -58.91 -7.69
CA THR A 6 -0.71 -57.93 -7.71
C THR A 6 -0.10 -56.52 -7.70
N ALA A 7 -0.17 -55.83 -8.82
CA ALA A 7 0.18 -54.43 -8.95
C ALA A 7 -0.93 -53.54 -8.35
N SER A 8 -0.58 -52.69 -7.42
CA SER A 8 -1.41 -51.62 -6.84
C SER A 8 -1.57 -50.45 -7.82
N PRO A 9 -2.73 -49.81 -7.92
CA PRO A 9 -2.91 -48.64 -8.78
C PRO A 9 -2.23 -47.40 -8.18
N ARG A 10 -1.53 -46.68 -9.02
CA ARG A 10 -0.96 -45.39 -8.68
C ARG A 10 -2.09 -44.35 -8.57
N ASP A 11 -2.28 -43.77 -7.38
CA ASP A 11 -3.09 -42.60 -7.16
C ASP A 11 -2.44 -41.41 -7.86
N THR A 12 -3.11 -40.92 -8.88
CA THR A 12 -2.84 -39.60 -9.48
C THR A 12 -3.45 -38.53 -8.57
N ALA A 13 -2.64 -38.02 -7.63
CA ALA A 13 -3.00 -36.84 -6.86
C ALA A 13 -3.07 -35.63 -7.80
N SER A 14 -4.30 -35.25 -8.19
CA SER A 14 -4.57 -33.96 -8.80
C SER A 14 -4.22 -32.87 -7.78
N GLY A 15 -3.19 -32.10 -8.06
CA GLY A 15 -2.83 -30.91 -7.28
C GLY A 15 -3.95 -29.86 -7.41
N ARG A 16 -4.90 -29.92 -6.48
CA ARG A 16 -5.76 -28.76 -6.20
C ARG A 16 -4.85 -27.73 -5.55
N GLY A 17 -4.69 -26.58 -6.21
CA GLY A 17 -4.05 -25.41 -5.61
C GLY A 17 -4.73 -25.14 -4.26
N THR A 18 -3.95 -25.26 -3.20
CA THR A 18 -4.38 -24.85 -1.85
C THR A 18 -4.64 -23.37 -1.90
N ALA A 19 -5.87 -22.98 -1.56
CA ALA A 19 -6.19 -21.60 -1.26
C ALA A 19 -5.13 -21.07 -0.26
N PRO A 20 -4.67 -19.82 -0.41
CA PRO A 20 -3.68 -19.26 0.49
C PRO A 20 -4.16 -19.38 1.93
N ASP A 21 -3.25 -19.84 2.80
CA ASP A 21 -3.55 -20.03 4.22
C ASP A 21 -4.20 -18.79 4.79
N THR A 22 -5.45 -18.96 5.12
CA THR A 22 -6.35 -18.21 5.99
C THR A 22 -6.04 -16.72 6.16
N ILE A 23 -6.97 -15.90 5.64
CA ILE A 23 -7.23 -14.52 6.10
C ILE A 23 -7.04 -14.48 7.61
N ARG A 24 -5.92 -13.90 8.08
CA ARG A 24 -5.52 -13.90 9.49
C ARG A 24 -6.47 -13.07 10.37
N TYR A 25 -7.32 -12.24 9.75
CA TYR A 25 -8.00 -11.19 10.46
C TYR A 25 -9.45 -11.11 10.01
N ASN A 26 -10.32 -11.50 10.92
CA ASN A 26 -11.79 -11.43 10.74
C ASN A 26 -12.24 -10.01 11.13
N ARG A 27 -11.83 -9.01 10.32
CA ARG A 27 -12.20 -7.63 10.49
C ARG A 27 -13.47 -7.34 9.70
N GLU A 28 -14.45 -6.70 10.32
CA GLU A 28 -15.60 -6.20 9.59
C GLU A 28 -15.15 -5.10 8.63
N VAL A 29 -15.37 -5.28 7.33
CA VAL A 29 -14.96 -4.31 6.30
C VAL A 29 -15.94 -3.14 6.33
N PRO A 30 -15.51 -1.91 6.66
CA PRO A 30 -16.38 -0.76 6.66
C PRO A 30 -17.00 -0.50 5.27
N GLY A 31 -18.23 -0.02 5.25
CA GLY A 31 -18.91 0.41 4.02
C GLY A 31 -18.22 1.61 3.36
N LEU A 32 -18.59 1.89 2.12
CA LEU A 32 -18.06 3.00 1.33
C LEU A 32 -19.02 4.19 1.24
N ASP A 33 -19.98 4.30 2.16
CA ASP A 33 -20.98 5.39 2.15
C ASP A 33 -20.36 6.76 2.45
N ASN A 34 -19.33 6.80 3.29
CA ASN A 34 -18.56 8.00 3.61
C ASN A 34 -17.06 7.73 3.35
N PRO A 35 -16.63 7.72 2.09
CA PRO A 35 -15.26 7.40 1.76
C PRO A 35 -14.32 8.53 2.17
N VAL A 36 -13.08 8.17 2.55
CA VAL A 36 -11.98 9.12 2.73
C VAL A 36 -11.53 9.66 1.38
N PHE A 37 -11.43 8.78 0.38
CA PHE A 37 -11.25 9.19 -1.01
C PHE A 37 -12.42 8.72 -1.87
N ASP A 38 -12.92 9.63 -2.72
CA ASP A 38 -13.81 9.34 -3.83
C ASP A 38 -13.12 9.78 -5.12
N ILE A 39 -12.77 8.81 -5.95
CA ILE A 39 -12.01 9.00 -7.19
C ILE A 39 -12.94 8.72 -8.35
N SER A 40 -13.11 9.70 -9.25
CA SER A 40 -13.98 9.58 -10.41
C SER A 40 -13.30 10.12 -11.67
N ASP A 41 -13.43 9.35 -12.76
CA ASP A 41 -12.87 9.64 -14.10
C ASP A 41 -11.38 10.01 -14.09
N LEU A 42 -10.62 9.50 -13.10
CA LEU A 42 -9.23 9.89 -12.92
C LEU A 42 -8.34 9.43 -14.08
N SER A 43 -7.75 10.38 -14.77
CA SER A 43 -6.74 10.15 -15.80
C SER A 43 -5.48 10.95 -15.49
N ILE A 44 -4.33 10.33 -15.70
CA ILE A 44 -3.02 10.89 -15.31
C ILE A 44 -2.11 10.90 -16.54
N TYR A 45 -1.48 12.05 -16.79
CA TYR A 45 -0.60 12.28 -17.92
C TYR A 45 0.81 12.65 -17.46
N TYR A 46 1.80 12.24 -18.23
CA TYR A 46 3.18 12.72 -18.18
C TYR A 46 3.55 13.26 -19.56
N GLY A 47 3.59 14.57 -19.71
CA GLY A 47 3.62 15.22 -21.01
C GLY A 47 2.37 14.85 -21.82
N ASP A 48 2.55 14.34 -23.03
CA ASP A 48 1.45 13.91 -23.91
C ASP A 48 1.00 12.47 -23.66
N ASN A 49 1.73 11.70 -22.85
CA ASN A 49 1.39 10.31 -22.60
C ASN A 49 0.35 10.17 -21.48
N LYS A 50 -0.82 9.59 -21.79
CA LYS A 50 -1.84 9.23 -20.83
C LYS A 50 -1.43 7.93 -20.10
N ALA A 51 -0.74 8.07 -18.99
CA ALA A 51 -0.16 6.95 -18.24
C ALA A 51 -1.21 6.10 -17.52
N VAL A 52 -2.32 6.71 -17.06
CA VAL A 52 -3.45 6.04 -16.39
C VAL A 52 -4.74 6.59 -16.97
N ARG A 53 -5.76 5.72 -17.14
CA ARG A 53 -7.07 6.08 -17.71
C ARG A 53 -8.21 5.71 -16.79
N ASP A 54 -9.14 6.66 -16.66
CA ASP A 54 -10.53 6.47 -16.25
C ASP A 54 -10.68 5.59 -15.01
N VAL A 55 -9.94 5.93 -13.92
CA VAL A 55 -9.99 5.20 -12.66
C VAL A 55 -11.17 5.70 -11.82
N GLU A 56 -12.01 4.77 -11.41
CA GLU A 56 -13.10 4.98 -10.46
C GLU A 56 -12.93 4.07 -9.26
N MET A 57 -12.73 4.64 -8.07
CA MET A 57 -12.66 3.84 -6.84
C MET A 57 -12.90 4.70 -5.60
N LYS A 58 -13.33 4.05 -4.53
CA LYS A 58 -13.53 4.68 -3.23
C LYS A 58 -12.64 4.02 -2.17
N VAL A 59 -12.05 4.82 -1.30
CA VAL A 59 -11.30 4.33 -0.15
C VAL A 59 -12.05 4.67 1.13
N GLY A 60 -12.44 3.69 1.89
CA GLY A 60 -13.15 3.88 3.16
C GLY A 60 -12.19 4.19 4.32
N PRO A 61 -12.73 4.71 5.43
CA PRO A 61 -11.94 5.03 6.62
C PRO A 61 -11.47 3.77 7.36
N ARG A 62 -10.29 3.85 7.95
CA ARG A 62 -9.71 2.82 8.84
C ARG A 62 -9.77 1.42 8.24
N GLN A 63 -9.39 1.30 6.98
CA GLN A 63 -9.26 0.02 6.27
C GLN A 63 -7.98 0.04 5.44
N ILE A 64 -7.55 -1.14 5.05
CA ILE A 64 -6.41 -1.32 4.14
C ILE A 64 -6.95 -1.59 2.75
N THR A 65 -6.68 -0.68 1.81
CA THR A 65 -6.96 -0.86 0.38
C THR A 65 -5.68 -1.22 -0.35
N ALA A 66 -5.60 -2.40 -0.95
CA ALA A 66 -4.47 -2.81 -1.78
C ALA A 66 -4.70 -2.49 -3.26
N MET A 67 -3.68 -1.98 -3.92
CA MET A 67 -3.60 -1.87 -5.38
C MET A 67 -2.64 -2.93 -5.90
N ILE A 68 -3.14 -3.90 -6.66
CA ILE A 68 -2.36 -5.00 -7.25
C ILE A 68 -2.36 -4.93 -8.78
N GLY A 69 -1.44 -5.64 -9.41
CA GLY A 69 -1.32 -5.71 -10.88
C GLY A 69 0.13 -5.74 -11.35
N PRO A 70 0.37 -5.96 -12.63
CA PRO A 70 1.71 -6.07 -13.19
C PRO A 70 2.51 -4.77 -13.05
N SER A 71 3.85 -4.87 -13.16
CA SER A 71 4.73 -3.70 -13.12
C SER A 71 4.43 -2.75 -14.29
N GLY A 72 4.43 -1.45 -14.00
CA GLY A 72 4.19 -0.41 -15.02
C GLY A 72 2.73 -0.17 -15.38
N CYS A 73 1.75 -0.78 -14.70
CA CYS A 73 0.32 -0.50 -14.92
C CYS A 73 -0.22 0.74 -14.15
N GLY A 74 0.65 1.60 -13.63
CA GLY A 74 0.23 2.90 -13.09
C GLY A 74 -0.17 2.93 -11.61
N LYS A 75 -0.08 1.84 -10.82
CA LYS A 75 -0.47 1.80 -9.40
C LYS A 75 0.20 2.89 -8.55
N SER A 76 1.52 2.98 -8.61
CA SER A 76 2.27 4.02 -7.88
C SER A 76 1.94 5.43 -8.36
N THR A 77 1.57 5.57 -9.64
CA THR A 77 1.11 6.84 -10.21
C THR A 77 -0.23 7.26 -9.58
N VAL A 78 -1.20 6.33 -9.50
CA VAL A 78 -2.47 6.57 -8.80
C VAL A 78 -2.23 6.84 -7.31
N LEU A 79 -1.41 6.04 -6.64
CA LEU A 79 -1.08 6.24 -5.23
C LEU A 79 -0.56 7.64 -4.95
N ARG A 80 0.41 8.13 -5.75
CA ARG A 80 1.03 9.45 -5.62
C ARG A 80 0.10 10.60 -5.97
N THR A 81 -1.00 10.34 -6.67
CA THR A 81 -2.04 11.32 -6.93
C THR A 81 -2.81 11.65 -5.64
N LEU A 82 -3.00 10.68 -4.73
CA LEU A 82 -3.77 10.86 -3.50
C LEU A 82 -3.14 11.86 -2.52
N ASN A 83 -1.83 12.14 -2.63
CA ASN A 83 -1.15 13.14 -1.80
C ASN A 83 -0.44 14.23 -2.62
N ARG A 84 -0.81 14.38 -3.89
CA ARG A 84 -0.27 15.41 -4.78
C ARG A 84 1.26 15.31 -5.01
N MET A 85 1.85 14.12 -4.83
CA MET A 85 3.28 13.91 -5.12
C MET A 85 3.58 13.97 -6.62
N ASN A 86 2.59 13.73 -7.48
CA ASN A 86 2.76 13.88 -8.93
C ASN A 86 2.98 15.34 -9.36
N ASP A 87 2.56 16.33 -8.55
CA ASP A 87 2.82 17.75 -8.79
C ASP A 87 4.33 18.08 -8.84
N LEU A 88 5.17 17.22 -8.24
CA LEU A 88 6.62 17.37 -8.24
C LEU A 88 7.28 16.84 -9.53
N ILE A 89 6.52 16.23 -10.41
CA ILE A 89 7.00 15.66 -11.68
C ILE A 89 6.69 16.66 -12.82
N PRO A 90 7.72 17.22 -13.48
CA PRO A 90 7.50 18.13 -14.60
C PRO A 90 6.63 17.49 -15.69
N GLY A 91 5.60 18.20 -16.12
CA GLY A 91 4.66 17.73 -17.13
C GLY A 91 3.60 16.74 -16.65
N ALA A 92 3.53 16.45 -15.35
CA ALA A 92 2.41 15.70 -14.81
C ALA A 92 1.12 16.52 -14.83
N ARG A 93 0.03 15.92 -15.30
CA ARG A 93 -1.31 16.53 -15.37
C ARG A 93 -2.36 15.51 -14.96
N ILE A 94 -3.32 15.96 -14.18
CA ILE A 94 -4.44 15.17 -13.67
C ILE A 94 -5.71 15.67 -14.33
N GLU A 95 -6.55 14.75 -14.80
CA GLU A 95 -7.93 14.98 -15.24
C GLU A 95 -8.88 14.11 -14.42
N GLY A 96 -10.14 14.49 -14.32
CA GLY A 96 -11.12 13.87 -13.43
C GLY A 96 -11.10 14.48 -12.03
N LYS A 97 -11.57 13.74 -11.03
CA LYS A 97 -11.67 14.23 -9.65
C LYS A 97 -11.03 13.26 -8.66
N VAL A 98 -10.34 13.82 -7.68
CA VAL A 98 -9.85 13.11 -6.50
C VAL A 98 -10.35 13.86 -5.28
N GLN A 99 -11.47 13.42 -4.74
CA GLN A 99 -12.06 14.04 -3.56
C GLN A 99 -11.51 13.38 -2.30
N TYR A 100 -11.16 14.21 -1.33
CA TYR A 100 -10.77 13.83 0.02
C TYR A 100 -11.80 14.43 0.97
N HIS A 101 -12.61 13.60 1.63
CA HIS A 101 -13.79 14.02 2.41
C HIS A 101 -14.76 14.93 1.61
N GLY A 102 -14.93 14.65 0.33
CA GLY A 102 -15.81 15.43 -0.54
C GLY A 102 -15.21 16.72 -1.12
N GLU A 103 -14.00 17.11 -0.72
CA GLU A 103 -13.27 18.27 -1.26
C GLU A 103 -12.26 17.81 -2.32
N ASP A 104 -12.24 18.48 -3.47
CA ASP A 104 -11.30 18.15 -4.55
C ASP A 104 -9.88 18.52 -4.13
N LEU A 105 -8.98 17.52 -4.05
CA LEU A 105 -7.58 17.71 -3.71
C LEU A 105 -6.82 18.62 -4.68
N TYR A 106 -7.32 18.79 -5.90
CA TYR A 106 -6.68 19.58 -6.96
C TYR A 106 -7.35 20.94 -7.16
N ALA A 107 -8.30 21.34 -6.31
CA ALA A 107 -8.84 22.68 -6.31
C ALA A 107 -7.73 23.73 -6.03
N ALA A 108 -7.86 24.91 -6.63
CA ALA A 108 -6.81 25.93 -6.62
C ALA A 108 -6.48 26.45 -5.21
N GLU A 109 -7.46 26.41 -4.29
CA GLU A 109 -7.34 26.83 -2.91
C GLU A 109 -6.69 25.81 -1.97
N VAL A 110 -6.52 24.56 -2.42
CA VAL A 110 -5.98 23.47 -1.59
C VAL A 110 -4.45 23.54 -1.57
N ASP A 111 -3.90 23.74 -0.36
CA ASP A 111 -2.44 23.74 -0.15
C ASP A 111 -1.86 22.32 -0.20
N PRO A 112 -0.96 21.99 -1.15
CA PRO A 112 -0.31 20.70 -1.23
C PRO A 112 0.50 20.31 0.02
N ILE A 113 0.95 21.27 0.81
CA ILE A 113 1.70 21.02 2.04
C ILE A 113 0.75 20.44 3.10
N GLU A 114 -0.45 21.02 3.24
CA GLU A 114 -1.47 20.52 4.15
C GLU A 114 -1.97 19.14 3.72
N VAL A 115 -2.12 18.90 2.41
CA VAL A 115 -2.46 17.56 1.88
C VAL A 115 -1.41 16.53 2.31
N ARG A 116 -0.11 16.82 2.11
CA ARG A 116 0.97 15.89 2.45
C ARG A 116 1.18 15.70 3.95
N ARG A 117 0.72 16.64 4.77
CA ARG A 117 0.70 16.51 6.23
C ARG A 117 -0.36 15.51 6.69
N ARG A 118 -1.55 15.57 6.08
CA ARG A 118 -2.68 14.68 6.40
C ARG A 118 -2.58 13.32 5.75
N ILE A 119 -1.90 13.22 4.60
CA ILE A 119 -1.76 12.01 3.80
C ILE A 119 -0.27 11.70 3.66
N GLY A 120 0.22 10.93 4.62
CA GLY A 120 1.64 10.54 4.69
C GLY A 120 2.00 9.49 3.66
N MET A 121 3.31 9.33 3.38
CA MET A 121 3.79 8.36 2.40
C MET A 121 5.02 7.61 2.88
N VAL A 122 4.97 6.29 2.71
CA VAL A 122 6.08 5.35 2.90
C VAL A 122 6.51 4.84 1.53
N PHE A 123 7.79 4.99 1.20
CA PHE A 123 8.35 4.64 -0.10
C PHE A 123 8.85 3.20 -0.14
N GLN A 124 8.99 2.67 -1.34
CA GLN A 124 9.49 1.33 -1.63
C GLN A 124 10.88 1.07 -1.01
N LYS A 125 11.80 2.04 -1.17
CA LYS A 125 13.12 1.97 -0.52
C LYS A 125 13.08 2.77 0.76
N PRO A 126 13.52 2.22 1.90
CA PRO A 126 13.68 2.99 3.11
C PRO A 126 14.51 4.25 2.85
N ASN A 127 14.02 5.39 3.31
CA ASN A 127 14.66 6.68 3.10
C ASN A 127 14.76 7.48 4.41
N PRO A 128 15.39 6.92 5.45
CA PRO A 128 15.60 7.69 6.69
C PRO A 128 16.41 8.95 6.40
N PHE A 129 16.18 10.01 7.17
CA PHE A 129 17.01 11.19 7.11
C PHE A 129 18.44 10.86 7.61
N PRO A 130 19.48 11.54 7.11
CA PRO A 130 20.86 11.38 7.60
C PRO A 130 21.03 12.04 8.98
N LYS A 131 20.27 11.54 9.94
CA LYS A 131 20.12 12.00 11.33
C LYS A 131 20.06 10.79 12.26
N SER A 132 19.97 11.06 13.57
CA SER A 132 19.74 10.03 14.56
C SER A 132 18.36 9.35 14.39
N ILE A 133 18.18 8.20 15.01
CA ILE A 133 16.87 7.51 15.09
C ILE A 133 15.85 8.46 15.71
N TYR A 134 16.20 9.11 16.85
CA TYR A 134 15.38 10.09 17.54
C TYR A 134 14.97 11.25 16.62
N ASP A 135 15.93 11.88 15.95
CA ASP A 135 15.64 13.02 15.10
C ASP A 135 14.86 12.67 13.84
N ASN A 136 14.90 11.44 13.38
CA ASN A 136 13.99 10.99 12.31
C ASN A 136 12.52 11.10 12.72
N ILE A 137 12.18 10.75 13.96
CA ILE A 137 10.82 10.85 14.48
C ILE A 137 10.48 12.30 14.86
N ALA A 138 11.35 12.95 15.63
CA ALA A 138 11.09 14.26 16.18
C ALA A 138 11.04 15.39 15.14
N TYR A 139 11.59 15.19 13.95
CA TYR A 139 11.72 16.23 12.93
C TYR A 139 10.35 16.76 12.46
N GLY A 140 9.45 15.86 12.03
CA GLY A 140 8.12 16.25 11.56
C GLY A 140 7.30 17.00 12.61
N PRO A 141 7.12 16.45 13.82
CA PRO A 141 6.45 17.11 14.92
C PRO A 141 7.01 18.51 15.24
N ARG A 142 8.36 18.67 15.28
CA ARG A 142 9.00 19.97 15.56
C ARG A 142 8.68 21.01 14.51
N ILE A 143 8.79 20.70 13.22
CA ILE A 143 8.51 21.69 12.15
C ILE A 143 7.03 22.04 12.04
N ASN A 144 6.14 21.11 12.43
CA ASN A 144 4.70 21.35 12.48
C ASN A 144 4.25 22.04 13.77
N GLY A 145 5.18 22.44 14.66
CA GLY A 145 4.87 23.13 15.89
C GLY A 145 4.06 22.33 16.90
N MET A 146 4.14 20.99 16.86
CA MET A 146 3.45 20.12 17.80
C MET A 146 3.98 20.37 19.20
N ARG A 147 3.07 20.53 20.17
CA ARG A 147 3.36 20.78 21.57
C ARG A 147 3.29 19.47 22.35
N GLY A 148 4.11 19.35 23.40
CA GLY A 148 4.13 18.18 24.26
C GLY A 148 5.56 17.72 24.57
N ASN A 149 5.68 16.62 25.31
CA ASN A 149 6.97 15.99 25.57
C ASN A 149 7.40 15.21 24.30
N MET A 150 8.50 15.62 23.71
CA MET A 150 9.02 14.98 22.49
C MET A 150 9.58 13.59 22.76
N ASP A 151 10.08 13.33 23.97
CA ASP A 151 10.62 12.02 24.34
C ASP A 151 9.48 10.99 24.42
N ASP A 152 8.35 11.37 25.05
CA ASP A 152 7.16 10.52 25.14
C ASP A 152 6.58 10.22 23.73
N LEU A 153 6.54 11.25 22.86
CA LEU A 153 6.08 11.07 21.48
C LEU A 153 6.98 10.13 20.68
N VAL A 154 8.29 10.24 20.84
CA VAL A 154 9.26 9.35 20.17
C VAL A 154 9.11 7.92 20.67
N GLU A 155 8.99 7.70 21.98
CA GLU A 155 8.76 6.39 22.56
C GLU A 155 7.44 5.77 22.06
N GLU A 156 6.32 6.50 22.17
CA GLU A 156 5.02 6.06 21.71
C GLU A 156 5.04 5.68 20.22
N THR A 157 5.61 6.55 19.39
CA THR A 157 5.67 6.35 17.94
C THR A 157 6.52 5.15 17.55
N LEU A 158 7.69 4.97 18.18
CA LEU A 158 8.55 3.82 17.95
C LEU A 158 7.93 2.52 18.48
N THR A 159 7.16 2.60 19.56
CA THR A 159 6.38 1.47 20.09
C THR A 159 5.28 1.06 19.12
N LYS A 160 4.49 2.02 18.61
CA LYS A 160 3.48 1.78 17.55
C LYS A 160 4.10 1.17 16.29
N ALA A 161 5.34 1.53 15.95
CA ALA A 161 6.06 0.95 14.80
C ALA A 161 6.76 -0.37 15.12
N ALA A 162 6.50 -0.99 16.27
CA ALA A 162 7.15 -2.21 16.76
C ALA A 162 8.70 -2.16 16.68
N LEU A 163 9.28 -1.00 16.95
CA LEU A 163 10.71 -0.75 16.84
C LEU A 163 11.38 -0.35 18.16
N TRP A 164 10.61 0.13 19.16
CA TRP A 164 11.12 0.67 20.43
C TRP A 164 12.11 -0.24 21.12
N ASP A 165 11.76 -1.49 21.37
CA ASP A 165 12.61 -2.44 22.08
C ASP A 165 13.93 -2.75 21.38
N GLU A 166 13.99 -2.56 20.07
CA GLU A 166 15.19 -2.78 19.28
C GLU A 166 16.12 -1.56 19.26
N VAL A 167 15.62 -0.35 19.63
CA VAL A 167 16.38 0.91 19.43
C VAL A 167 16.44 1.83 20.65
N LYS A 168 15.71 1.57 21.73
CA LYS A 168 15.60 2.45 22.92
C LYS A 168 16.96 2.84 23.52
N ASP A 169 17.94 1.95 23.48
CA ASP A 169 19.28 2.20 24.05
C ASP A 169 20.23 2.88 23.06
N LYS A 170 19.81 3.13 21.82
CA LYS A 170 20.63 3.71 20.74
C LYS A 170 19.93 4.78 19.93
N LEU A 171 18.99 5.51 20.52
CA LEU A 171 18.21 6.56 19.87
C LEU A 171 19.04 7.68 19.23
N LYS A 172 20.26 7.92 19.74
CA LYS A 172 21.19 8.92 19.22
C LYS A 172 22.06 8.41 18.08
N ASP A 173 22.04 7.11 17.80
CA ASP A 173 22.80 6.52 16.71
C ASP A 173 22.20 6.91 15.34
N SER A 174 23.04 6.83 14.32
CA SER A 174 22.62 7.10 12.95
C SER A 174 21.52 6.10 12.51
N ALA A 175 20.46 6.62 11.90
CA ALA A 175 19.39 5.81 11.33
C ALA A 175 19.89 4.85 10.24
N PHE A 176 21.01 5.15 9.58
CA PHE A 176 21.64 4.26 8.59
C PHE A 176 22.34 3.04 9.20
N ALA A 177 22.56 3.00 10.51
CA ALA A 177 23.11 1.83 11.20
C ALA A 177 22.06 0.72 11.40
N LEU A 178 20.79 1.01 11.13
CA LEU A 178 19.69 0.05 11.22
C LEU A 178 19.66 -0.91 10.02
N SER A 179 19.14 -2.13 10.22
CA SER A 179 18.85 -3.06 9.13
C SER A 179 17.77 -2.51 8.21
N GLY A 180 17.63 -3.05 6.99
CA GLY A 180 16.62 -2.60 6.02
C GLY A 180 15.19 -2.63 6.59
N GLY A 181 14.82 -3.70 7.27
CA GLY A 181 13.49 -3.81 7.92
C GLY A 181 13.30 -2.83 9.08
N GLN A 182 14.35 -2.56 9.86
CA GLN A 182 14.32 -1.54 10.91
C GLN A 182 14.23 -0.13 10.31
N GLN A 183 14.96 0.15 9.22
CA GLN A 183 14.87 1.44 8.51
C GLN A 183 13.46 1.65 7.94
N GLN A 184 12.83 0.61 7.41
CA GLN A 184 11.47 0.72 6.89
C GLN A 184 10.46 1.00 8.01
N ARG A 185 10.56 0.30 9.14
CA ARG A 185 9.72 0.60 10.33
C ARG A 185 10.00 1.99 10.89
N LEU A 186 11.24 2.48 10.85
CA LEU A 186 11.56 3.85 11.20
C LEU A 186 10.91 4.86 10.25
N CYS A 187 10.85 4.58 8.95
CA CYS A 187 10.15 5.43 7.98
C CYS A 187 8.63 5.42 8.21
N ILE A 188 8.04 4.28 8.59
CA ILE A 188 6.63 4.20 9.00
C ILE A 188 6.43 5.03 10.28
N ALA A 189 7.27 4.83 11.31
CA ALA A 189 7.23 5.61 12.55
C ALA A 189 7.30 7.12 12.28
N ARG A 190 8.23 7.57 11.44
CA ARG A 190 8.36 8.96 11.02
C ARG A 190 7.06 9.48 10.37
N THR A 191 6.39 8.66 9.59
CA THR A 191 5.14 9.02 8.92
C THR A 191 4.01 9.19 9.92
N ILE A 192 3.85 8.27 10.88
CA ILE A 192 2.78 8.34 11.90
C ILE A 192 3.05 9.38 12.99
N ALA A 193 4.30 9.81 13.20
CA ALA A 193 4.66 10.80 14.22
C ALA A 193 3.96 12.15 14.05
N VAL A 194 3.53 12.50 12.85
CA VAL A 194 2.77 13.73 12.57
C VAL A 194 1.25 13.53 12.63
N ASN A 195 0.82 12.34 13.04
CA ASN A 195 -0.58 11.92 13.15
C ASN A 195 -1.39 12.19 11.87
N PRO A 196 -1.00 11.61 10.73
CA PRO A 196 -1.77 11.71 9.50
C PRO A 196 -3.10 10.97 9.63
N GLU A 197 -4.04 11.23 8.74
CA GLU A 197 -5.27 10.42 8.65
C GLU A 197 -5.08 9.20 7.72
N VAL A 198 -4.25 9.37 6.68
CA VAL A 198 -4.01 8.35 5.66
C VAL A 198 -2.51 8.06 5.56
N ILE A 199 -2.20 6.79 5.38
CA ILE A 199 -0.83 6.32 5.10
C ILE A 199 -0.83 5.64 3.74
N LEU A 200 -0.11 6.22 2.79
CA LEU A 200 0.15 5.62 1.49
C LEU A 200 1.44 4.80 1.55
N MET A 201 1.43 3.58 1.05
CA MET A 201 2.59 2.68 1.07
C MET A 201 2.89 2.16 -0.35
N ASP A 202 4.00 2.58 -0.93
CA ASP A 202 4.45 2.15 -2.26
C ASP A 202 5.40 0.96 -2.12
N GLU A 203 4.91 -0.27 -2.29
CA GLU A 203 5.66 -1.53 -2.19
C GLU A 203 6.55 -1.66 -0.93
N PRO A 204 6.03 -1.44 0.29
CA PRO A 204 6.84 -1.25 1.50
C PRO A 204 7.69 -2.46 1.91
N CYS A 205 7.41 -3.64 1.37
CA CYS A 205 8.10 -4.89 1.73
C CYS A 205 8.96 -5.47 0.59
N SER A 206 9.02 -4.84 -0.58
CA SER A 206 9.63 -5.43 -1.79
C SER A 206 11.13 -5.73 -1.67
N ALA A 207 11.85 -5.03 -0.79
CA ALA A 207 13.29 -5.17 -0.58
C ALA A 207 13.65 -5.88 0.74
N LEU A 208 12.67 -6.51 1.41
CA LEU A 208 12.84 -7.08 2.74
C LEU A 208 12.82 -8.59 2.72
N ASP A 209 13.48 -9.18 3.72
CA ASP A 209 13.39 -10.62 3.98
C ASP A 209 11.98 -11.01 4.49
N PRO A 210 11.62 -12.31 4.46
CA PRO A 210 10.30 -12.77 4.86
C PRO A 210 9.93 -12.44 6.31
N ILE A 211 10.88 -12.43 7.24
CA ILE A 211 10.62 -12.15 8.66
C ILE A 211 10.30 -10.65 8.84
N ALA A 212 11.09 -9.77 8.21
CA ALA A 212 10.84 -8.34 8.23
C ALA A 212 9.51 -7.99 7.52
N THR A 213 9.18 -8.70 6.44
CA THR A 213 7.89 -8.55 5.73
C THR A 213 6.72 -8.86 6.66
N LEU A 214 6.73 -9.99 7.37
CA LEU A 214 5.66 -10.35 8.30
C LEU A 214 5.48 -9.29 9.41
N LYS A 215 6.58 -8.78 9.98
CA LYS A 215 6.51 -7.71 10.98
C LYS A 215 5.84 -6.44 10.46
N ILE A 216 6.04 -6.08 9.19
CA ILE A 216 5.39 -4.91 8.57
C ILE A 216 3.93 -5.22 8.25
N GLU A 217 3.59 -6.44 7.86
CA GLU A 217 2.21 -6.86 7.64
C GLU A 217 1.41 -6.81 8.95
N ASP A 218 1.95 -7.33 10.05
CA ASP A 218 1.33 -7.25 11.37
C ASP A 218 1.16 -5.78 11.81
N LEU A 219 2.20 -4.96 11.60
CA LEU A 219 2.16 -3.53 11.89
C LEU A 219 1.09 -2.78 11.07
N MET A 220 0.95 -3.05 9.78
CA MET A 220 -0.09 -2.42 8.96
C MET A 220 -1.49 -2.74 9.50
N TYR A 221 -1.70 -3.97 9.95
CA TYR A 221 -2.96 -4.39 10.52
C TYR A 221 -3.29 -3.62 11.81
N GLU A 222 -2.34 -3.49 12.72
CA GLU A 222 -2.50 -2.72 13.96
C GLU A 222 -2.76 -1.23 13.68
N LEU A 223 -2.00 -0.65 12.73
CA LEU A 223 -2.15 0.75 12.34
C LEU A 223 -3.51 1.05 11.70
N ALA A 224 -4.14 0.09 11.06
CA ALA A 224 -5.44 0.30 10.41
C ALA A 224 -6.60 0.50 11.40
N ASP A 225 -6.39 0.29 12.70
CA ASP A 225 -7.37 0.68 13.74
C ASP A 225 -7.43 2.21 13.94
N GLU A 226 -6.33 2.91 13.65
CA GLU A 226 -6.23 4.36 13.81
C GLU A 226 -6.19 5.10 12.45
N PHE A 227 -5.57 4.50 11.43
CA PHE A 227 -5.27 5.13 10.15
C PHE A 227 -5.96 4.43 8.97
N THR A 228 -6.26 5.17 7.93
CA THR A 228 -6.60 4.60 6.63
C THR A 228 -5.32 4.28 5.87
N ILE A 229 -5.20 3.07 5.31
CA ILE A 229 -3.99 2.64 4.61
C ILE A 229 -4.31 2.32 3.15
N VAL A 230 -3.50 2.86 2.23
CA VAL A 230 -3.53 2.46 0.82
C VAL A 230 -2.14 1.91 0.46
N ILE A 231 -2.09 0.65 0.06
CA ILE A 231 -0.83 -0.04 -0.27
C ILE A 231 -0.78 -0.42 -1.75
N VAL A 232 0.34 -0.15 -2.39
CA VAL A 232 0.70 -0.77 -3.67
C VAL A 232 1.57 -1.97 -3.39
N THR A 233 1.24 -3.12 -3.96
CA THR A 233 2.08 -4.31 -3.89
C THR A 233 1.95 -5.16 -5.16
N HIS A 234 3.04 -5.80 -5.56
CA HIS A 234 3.03 -6.84 -6.58
C HIS A 234 2.90 -8.25 -5.96
N ASN A 235 2.94 -8.36 -4.63
CA ASN A 235 2.79 -9.62 -3.91
C ASN A 235 1.31 -9.87 -3.59
N MET A 236 0.68 -10.76 -4.38
CA MET A 236 -0.73 -11.12 -4.22
C MET A 236 -1.03 -11.76 -2.85
N GLN A 237 -0.08 -12.56 -2.32
CA GLN A 237 -0.26 -13.17 -1.00
C GLN A 237 -0.27 -12.12 0.11
N GLN A 238 0.57 -11.07 -0.02
CA GLN A 238 0.54 -9.94 0.90
C GLN A 238 -0.82 -9.22 0.83
N ALA A 239 -1.27 -8.85 -0.36
CA ALA A 239 -2.58 -8.21 -0.52
C ALA A 239 -3.71 -9.04 0.09
N ALA A 240 -3.74 -10.36 -0.20
CA ALA A 240 -4.75 -11.27 0.35
C ALA A 240 -4.72 -11.38 1.88
N ARG A 241 -3.54 -11.21 2.52
CA ARG A 241 -3.42 -11.30 3.97
C ARG A 241 -3.79 -10.02 4.71
N VAL A 242 -3.42 -8.86 4.14
CA VAL A 242 -3.46 -7.60 4.91
C VAL A 242 -4.62 -6.68 4.52
N SER A 243 -5.15 -6.77 3.29
CA SER A 243 -6.11 -5.78 2.82
C SER A 243 -7.57 -6.18 3.05
N ASP A 244 -8.39 -5.19 3.32
CA ASP A 244 -9.85 -5.30 3.40
C ASP A 244 -10.48 -5.24 1.99
N ARG A 245 -9.94 -4.35 1.14
CA ARG A 245 -10.35 -4.19 -0.26
C ARG A 245 -9.15 -4.24 -1.19
N THR A 246 -9.40 -4.71 -2.41
CA THR A 246 -8.35 -4.85 -3.43
C THR A 246 -8.79 -4.24 -4.76
N ALA A 247 -7.93 -3.41 -5.33
CA ALA A 247 -8.05 -2.83 -6.66
C ALA A 247 -7.06 -3.51 -7.61
N PHE A 248 -7.53 -4.19 -8.63
CA PHE A 248 -6.70 -4.80 -9.64
C PHE A 248 -6.53 -3.88 -10.84
N PHE A 249 -5.27 -3.57 -11.16
CA PHE A 249 -4.88 -2.76 -12.30
C PHE A 249 -4.22 -3.61 -13.38
N THR A 250 -4.43 -3.24 -14.65
CA THR A 250 -3.74 -3.83 -15.79
C THR A 250 -3.15 -2.76 -16.69
N ALA A 251 -2.25 -3.16 -17.58
CA ALA A 251 -1.73 -2.29 -18.63
C ALA A 251 -2.42 -2.63 -19.96
N GLY A 252 -2.85 -1.60 -20.66
CA GLY A 252 -3.34 -1.64 -22.05
C GLY A 252 -2.40 -0.93 -23.00
N VAL A 253 -2.70 -1.04 -24.28
CA VAL A 253 -2.04 -0.29 -25.37
C VAL A 253 -3.14 0.39 -26.17
N ASP A 254 -2.99 1.68 -26.45
CA ASP A 254 -3.95 2.41 -27.28
C ASP A 254 -3.67 2.25 -28.79
N ASP A 255 -4.53 2.84 -29.62
CA ASP A 255 -4.42 2.76 -31.09
C ASP A 255 -3.11 3.36 -31.64
N ALA A 256 -2.47 4.25 -30.87
CA ALA A 256 -1.17 4.83 -31.20
C ALA A 256 0.02 4.00 -30.69
N GLY A 257 -0.23 2.87 -30.01
CA GLY A 257 0.80 2.01 -29.45
C GLY A 257 1.32 2.49 -28.07
N ALA A 258 0.75 3.53 -27.47
CA ALA A 258 1.15 4.01 -26.16
C ALA A 258 0.55 3.14 -25.04
N ARG A 259 1.37 2.80 -24.04
CA ARG A 259 0.93 2.03 -22.89
C ARG A 259 0.21 2.90 -21.86
N TYR A 260 -0.89 2.40 -21.33
CA TYR A 260 -1.61 3.02 -20.22
C TYR A 260 -2.04 1.98 -19.20
N GLY A 261 -2.23 2.43 -17.97
CA GLY A 261 -2.82 1.63 -16.90
C GLY A 261 -4.32 1.93 -16.76
N SER A 262 -5.08 0.94 -16.32
CA SER A 262 -6.50 1.11 -15.98
C SER A 262 -6.88 0.21 -14.81
N LEU A 263 -7.86 0.65 -14.03
CA LEU A 263 -8.51 -0.18 -13.04
C LEU A 263 -9.43 -1.19 -13.75
N VAL A 264 -9.30 -2.46 -13.40
CA VAL A 264 -10.12 -3.55 -13.95
C VAL A 264 -11.25 -3.91 -13.02
N GLU A 265 -10.92 -4.07 -11.74
CA GLU A 265 -11.86 -4.54 -10.74
C GLU A 265 -11.49 -3.98 -9.37
N PHE A 266 -12.50 -3.62 -8.58
CA PHE A 266 -12.33 -3.14 -7.21
C PHE A 266 -13.44 -3.68 -6.33
N ASP A 267 -13.10 -4.51 -5.34
CA ASP A 267 -14.08 -5.11 -4.42
C ASP A 267 -13.41 -5.49 -3.09
N GLU A 268 -14.15 -6.12 -2.20
CA GLU A 268 -13.62 -6.76 -1.01
C GLU A 268 -12.54 -7.78 -1.40
N THR A 269 -11.46 -7.80 -0.66
CA THR A 269 -10.32 -8.68 -0.94
C THR A 269 -10.73 -10.14 -1.04
N ALA A 270 -11.63 -10.59 -0.16
CA ALA A 270 -12.16 -11.95 -0.20
C ALA A 270 -12.85 -12.26 -1.54
N THR A 271 -13.63 -11.33 -2.10
CA THR A 271 -14.28 -11.47 -3.40
C THR A 271 -13.25 -11.54 -4.52
N ILE A 272 -12.33 -10.58 -4.58
CA ILE A 272 -11.27 -10.52 -5.60
C ILE A 272 -10.48 -11.83 -5.67
N PHE A 273 -10.08 -12.39 -4.53
CA PHE A 273 -9.24 -13.60 -4.50
C PHE A 273 -10.00 -14.93 -4.59
N SER A 274 -11.32 -14.97 -4.37
CA SER A 274 -12.10 -16.19 -4.41
C SER A 274 -13.03 -16.31 -5.63
N LYS A 275 -13.61 -15.19 -6.06
CA LYS A 275 -14.60 -15.15 -7.14
C LYS A 275 -14.57 -13.78 -7.85
N PRO A 276 -13.48 -13.45 -8.54
CA PRO A 276 -13.42 -12.21 -9.31
C PRO A 276 -14.49 -12.18 -10.41
N ALA A 277 -14.99 -10.99 -10.72
CA ALA A 277 -15.99 -10.80 -11.77
C ALA A 277 -15.36 -10.68 -13.17
N ASP A 278 -14.12 -10.21 -13.27
CA ASP A 278 -13.40 -10.03 -14.54
C ASP A 278 -12.39 -11.16 -14.76
N GLN A 279 -12.41 -11.75 -15.97
CA GLN A 279 -11.51 -12.85 -16.35
C GLN A 279 -10.01 -12.44 -16.23
N ARG A 280 -9.67 -11.18 -16.51
CA ARG A 280 -8.28 -10.66 -16.39
C ARG A 280 -7.81 -10.72 -14.95
N THR A 281 -8.71 -10.47 -13.99
CA THR A 281 -8.43 -10.58 -12.56
C THR A 281 -8.17 -12.05 -12.19
N GLU A 282 -9.03 -12.96 -12.66
CA GLU A 282 -8.87 -14.42 -12.43
C GLU A 282 -7.55 -14.93 -12.99
N ASP A 283 -7.21 -14.54 -14.21
CA ASP A 283 -5.97 -14.95 -14.87
C ASP A 283 -4.75 -14.42 -14.11
N TYR A 284 -4.80 -13.16 -13.62
CA TYR A 284 -3.72 -12.56 -12.82
C TYR A 284 -3.52 -13.31 -11.51
N ILE A 285 -4.57 -13.56 -10.76
CA ILE A 285 -4.50 -14.21 -9.44
C ILE A 285 -4.06 -15.66 -9.55
N SER A 286 -4.52 -16.38 -10.61
CA SER A 286 -4.13 -17.77 -10.85
C SER A 286 -2.75 -17.95 -11.46
N GLY A 287 -2.03 -16.88 -11.77
CA GLY A 287 -0.70 -16.92 -12.40
C GLY A 287 -0.73 -17.33 -13.87
N ARG A 288 -1.89 -17.27 -14.53
CA ARG A 288 -2.08 -17.61 -15.96
C ARG A 288 -1.72 -16.44 -16.90
N PHE A 289 -0.83 -15.55 -16.45
CA PHE A 289 -0.31 -14.50 -17.32
C PHE A 289 0.70 -15.10 -18.31
N GLY A 290 0.32 -15.11 -19.56
CA GLY A 290 1.16 -15.40 -20.70
C GLY A 290 1.38 -14.17 -21.56
#